data_b58ec9d0cc0d1826359f7fbc8a0e291c
#
_entry.id   b58ec9d0cc0d1826359f7fbc8a0e291c
#
_cell.length_a   1.000
_cell.length_b   1.000
_cell.length_c   1.000
_cell.angle_alpha   90.00
_cell.angle_beta   90.00
_cell.angle_gamma   90.00
#
_symmetry.space_group_name_H-M   'P 1'
#
loop_
_entity.id
_entity.type
_entity.pdbx_description
1 polymer ?
#
loop_
_entity_poly.entity_id
_entity_poly.type
_entity_poly.pdbx_seq_one_letter_code
_entity_poly.pdbx_strand_id
1 'polypeptide(L)'
;MSSRRVRATVVLGSLPLLLLALLGQADAAPSPSPAASSPSPAAPAATGSTLPEGPWPPDEILVQPPAGAAPRALAAAGPSTNCPPTPSGVQRTAPGSGKTVALTFDDGPGVTTPAILTILQRYGIPATFFNIGLNASARPAYVRSELVAGYVIGNHTWDHPQMPLLSAAGQASEMDRATAEQSALTAVGSCVFRPPYGEYNATTLSLAQQRGMAVWNWSVDTEDWKAGTSTASSWVERIYSRAIAGGSQAHPVVLMHNPPAGIPATVTALPRIIDYYRANGYRFVDLAGGTALRASTPAAARTAGGLHLLVRNSGGNVQERTLSGSTWSGWSSLGGSVINGPAAAATSSTGLAAVAIGGDNATYRQTVSDGGSRSGWGSLGGAATTRPGIAVGPGGVENVVLRGGNGQGYLGQRTAAGWGGWVPLGGLLAPLAPSVAVTNGGVITVAGVGANHGMYVKTRSAAGVWSGWRLLGGSVNSDVALSPTADGTRVVAVVRGGGNGFFSVFNPDGTGWSGWQSLGGSLGSGPTVTVNGSALEVFVLGGDGRYYQRTATNGTAVTGWGGWRALP
;
A
#
# COMPACT_ATOMS: atom_id res chain seq x y z
N MET A 1 -50.27 54.62 7.05
CA MET A 1 -50.39 54.97 5.62
C MET A 1 -50.08 53.75 4.83
N SER A 2 -51.10 53.09 4.42
CA SER A 2 -51.66 52.71 3.11
C SER A 2 -50.76 51.72 2.37
N SER A 3 -51.06 50.46 2.47
CA SER A 3 -51.94 49.56 1.71
C SER A 3 -51.74 49.62 0.19
N ARG A 4 -51.40 48.45 -0.42
CA ARG A 4 -52.23 47.83 -1.50
C ARG A 4 -51.74 46.42 -1.81
N ARG A 5 -52.71 45.49 -1.61
CA ARG A 5 -52.76 44.14 -2.19
C ARG A 5 -53.24 44.24 -3.64
N VAL A 6 -52.73 43.38 -4.54
CA VAL A 6 -53.48 43.03 -5.76
C VAL A 6 -53.45 41.51 -5.90
N ARG A 7 -54.68 40.99 -5.96
CA ARG A 7 -55.05 39.60 -6.38
C ARG A 7 -55.32 39.62 -7.88
N ALA A 8 -55.06 38.53 -8.58
CA ALA A 8 -55.82 38.07 -9.77
C ALA A 8 -55.44 36.60 -10.00
N THR A 9 -56.27 35.67 -9.85
CA THR A 9 -57.43 35.16 -10.57
C THR A 9 -57.05 34.08 -11.58
N VAL A 10 -57.53 32.86 -11.25
CA VAL A 10 -57.50 31.59 -12.00
C VAL A 10 -58.49 31.68 -13.16
N VAL A 11 -58.16 31.07 -14.31
CA VAL A 11 -59.13 30.65 -15.31
C VAL A 11 -58.87 29.21 -15.72
N LEU A 12 -59.80 28.34 -15.42
CA LEU A 12 -60.00 26.99 -15.97
C LEU A 12 -60.68 27.07 -17.34
N GLY A 13 -60.27 26.22 -18.25
CA GLY A 13 -60.97 25.99 -19.53
C GLY A 13 -60.90 24.52 -19.92
N SER A 14 -62.05 23.92 -19.98
CA SER A 14 -62.39 22.49 -20.14
C SER A 14 -62.48 22.02 -21.59
N LEU A 15 -62.28 20.71 -21.75
CA LEU A 15 -62.51 19.74 -22.84
C LEU A 15 -63.68 20.02 -23.79
N PRO A 16 -63.79 19.31 -25.01
CA PRO A 16 -64.34 17.97 -24.96
C PRO A 16 -63.79 16.90 -25.92
N LEU A 17 -64.15 15.64 -25.58
CA LEU A 17 -64.06 14.40 -26.38
C LEU A 17 -64.86 14.52 -27.70
N LEU A 18 -64.41 13.77 -28.74
CA LEU A 18 -65.36 12.93 -29.56
C LEU A 18 -64.64 11.78 -30.24
N LEU A 19 -65.11 10.62 -30.05
CA LEU A 19 -65.16 9.27 -30.54
C LEU A 19 -65.28 9.19 -32.08
N LEU A 20 -64.61 8.25 -32.82
CA LEU A 20 -65.31 7.18 -33.60
C LEU A 20 -64.27 6.15 -34.12
N ALA A 21 -64.62 4.90 -33.93
CA ALA A 21 -64.01 3.71 -34.45
C ALA A 21 -64.36 3.49 -35.91
N LEU A 22 -63.46 2.81 -36.69
CA LEU A 22 -63.89 1.82 -37.70
C LEU A 22 -62.74 0.89 -38.09
N LEU A 23 -63.10 -0.36 -38.17
CA LEU A 23 -62.39 -1.60 -38.44
C LEU A 23 -61.72 -1.64 -39.82
N GLY A 24 -60.59 -2.34 -39.92
CA GLY A 24 -59.99 -2.81 -41.15
C GLY A 24 -58.89 -3.80 -40.84
N GLN A 25 -59.19 -5.09 -40.86
CA GLN A 25 -58.20 -6.18 -40.90
C GLN A 25 -57.47 -6.14 -42.25
N ALA A 26 -56.16 -6.21 -42.23
CA ALA A 26 -55.37 -6.58 -43.39
C ALA A 26 -54.23 -7.49 -42.90
N ASP A 27 -54.09 -8.59 -43.64
CA ASP A 27 -53.25 -9.75 -43.38
C ASP A 27 -51.79 -9.46 -43.11
N ALA A 28 -51.23 -10.18 -42.14
CA ALA A 28 -49.83 -10.23 -41.83
C ALA A 28 -49.03 -11.00 -42.92
N ALA A 29 -48.16 -10.34 -43.64
CA ALA A 29 -47.11 -10.98 -44.40
C ALA A 29 -45.93 -11.39 -43.47
N PRO A 30 -45.30 -12.54 -43.69
CA PRO A 30 -44.21 -13.01 -42.81
C PRO A 30 -42.96 -12.17 -43.03
N SER A 31 -42.33 -11.77 -41.92
CA SER A 31 -41.02 -11.11 -41.89
C SER A 31 -39.94 -12.04 -42.46
N PRO A 32 -39.01 -11.55 -43.29
CA PRO A 32 -37.91 -12.37 -43.74
C PRO A 32 -36.94 -12.65 -42.60
N SER A 33 -36.52 -13.93 -42.44
CA SER A 33 -35.41 -14.36 -41.62
C SER A 33 -34.14 -13.56 -41.91
N PRO A 34 -33.34 -13.21 -40.90
CA PRO A 34 -32.06 -12.58 -41.13
C PRO A 34 -31.15 -13.57 -41.89
N ALA A 35 -30.61 -13.14 -42.99
CA ALA A 35 -29.61 -13.86 -43.78
C ALA A 35 -28.40 -14.20 -42.89
N ALA A 36 -27.97 -15.44 -42.95
CA ALA A 36 -26.73 -15.91 -42.36
C ALA A 36 -25.56 -15.07 -42.87
N SER A 37 -24.92 -14.34 -41.97
CA SER A 37 -23.66 -13.67 -42.26
C SER A 37 -22.56 -14.72 -42.45
N SER A 38 -21.93 -14.72 -43.58
CA SER A 38 -20.77 -15.52 -43.90
C SER A 38 -19.67 -15.32 -42.86
N PRO A 39 -18.95 -16.36 -42.45
CA PRO A 39 -17.86 -16.22 -41.48
C PRO A 39 -16.73 -15.39 -42.09
N SER A 40 -16.35 -14.33 -41.41
CA SER A 40 -15.10 -13.58 -41.64
C SER A 40 -13.92 -14.55 -41.52
N PRO A 41 -12.87 -14.45 -42.38
CA PRO A 41 -11.73 -15.33 -42.27
C PRO A 41 -11.09 -15.20 -40.86
N ALA A 42 -10.92 -16.34 -40.20
CA ALA A 42 -10.25 -16.44 -38.92
C ALA A 42 -8.83 -15.89 -39.04
N ALA A 43 -8.49 -14.95 -38.16
CA ALA A 43 -7.12 -14.55 -37.94
C ALA A 43 -6.29 -15.80 -37.58
N PRO A 44 -5.03 -15.93 -38.04
CA PRO A 44 -4.22 -17.10 -37.75
C PRO A 44 -4.09 -17.24 -36.24
N ALA A 45 -4.42 -18.43 -35.75
CA ALA A 45 -4.25 -18.80 -34.37
C ALA A 45 -2.78 -18.55 -33.97
N ALA A 46 -2.57 -17.61 -33.06
CA ALA A 46 -1.31 -17.51 -32.37
C ALA A 46 -1.11 -18.87 -31.67
N THR A 47 -0.11 -19.61 -32.10
CA THR A 47 0.34 -20.82 -31.43
C THR A 47 0.64 -20.47 -29.99
N GLY A 48 -0.28 -20.83 -29.13
CA GLY A 48 -0.18 -20.59 -27.70
C GLY A 48 1.05 -21.30 -27.15
N SER A 49 2.05 -20.53 -26.77
CA SER A 49 2.95 -20.92 -25.72
C SER A 49 2.09 -20.98 -24.45
N THR A 50 1.61 -22.16 -24.12
CA THR A 50 1.02 -22.45 -22.82
C THR A 50 2.12 -22.25 -21.77
N LEU A 51 2.12 -21.06 -21.15
CA LEU A 51 2.81 -20.89 -19.88
C LEU A 51 2.13 -21.85 -18.91
N PRO A 52 2.87 -22.64 -18.11
CA PRO A 52 2.26 -23.47 -17.11
C PRO A 52 1.51 -22.58 -16.13
N GLU A 53 0.18 -22.64 -16.14
CA GLU A 53 -0.69 -22.20 -15.05
C GLU A 53 -0.52 -23.20 -13.90
N GLY A 54 0.67 -23.22 -13.30
CA GLY A 54 0.90 -23.90 -12.05
C GLY A 54 0.78 -22.88 -10.91
N PRO A 55 0.15 -23.25 -9.78
CA PRO A 55 0.37 -22.48 -8.57
C PRO A 55 1.88 -22.37 -8.37
N TRP A 56 2.33 -21.22 -7.85
CA TRP A 56 3.70 -21.06 -7.39
C TRP A 56 4.08 -22.31 -6.60
N PRO A 57 5.29 -22.88 -6.79
CA PRO A 57 5.66 -24.13 -6.14
C PRO A 57 5.32 -24.05 -4.66
N PRO A 58 4.76 -25.12 -4.09
CA PRO A 58 4.38 -25.15 -2.69
C PRO A 58 5.58 -24.85 -1.80
N ASP A 59 5.31 -24.28 -0.67
CA ASP A 59 6.17 -23.82 0.42
C ASP A 59 7.41 -24.69 0.71
N GLU A 60 8.40 -24.66 -0.13
CA GLU A 60 9.71 -25.21 0.19
C GLU A 60 10.78 -24.26 -0.32
N ILE A 61 11.07 -23.24 0.47
CA ILE A 61 12.44 -22.76 0.74
C ILE A 61 12.33 -21.85 1.97
N LEU A 62 12.17 -22.45 3.12
CA LEU A 62 12.77 -21.93 4.33
C LEU A 62 14.26 -21.87 4.06
N VAL A 63 14.88 -20.69 4.19
CA VAL A 63 16.31 -20.62 4.42
C VAL A 63 16.55 -21.45 5.68
N GLN A 64 16.99 -22.69 5.54
CA GLN A 64 17.42 -23.50 6.67
C GLN A 64 18.52 -22.71 7.38
N PRO A 65 18.40 -22.47 8.70
CA PRO A 65 19.56 -22.07 9.47
C PRO A 65 20.62 -23.17 9.30
N PRO A 66 21.91 -22.81 9.35
CA PRO A 66 22.98 -23.80 9.19
C PRO A 66 22.74 -24.98 10.11
N ALA A 67 22.87 -26.20 9.57
CA ALA A 67 22.66 -27.44 10.30
C ALA A 67 23.48 -27.43 11.59
N GLY A 68 22.79 -27.47 12.75
CA GLY A 68 23.42 -27.46 14.08
C GLY A 68 22.83 -26.45 15.07
N ALA A 69 21.96 -25.54 14.65
CA ALA A 69 21.25 -24.69 15.60
C ALA A 69 20.04 -25.45 16.16
N ALA A 70 20.12 -25.88 17.41
CA ALA A 70 18.96 -26.38 18.16
C ALA A 70 17.83 -25.34 18.09
N PRO A 71 16.54 -25.76 18.05
CA PRO A 71 15.42 -24.82 18.10
C PRO A 71 15.58 -23.98 19.36
N ARG A 72 15.92 -22.72 19.17
CA ARG A 72 15.94 -21.75 20.26
C ARG A 72 14.50 -21.65 20.76
N ALA A 73 14.24 -22.08 21.97
CA ALA A 73 12.99 -21.81 22.65
C ALA A 73 12.70 -20.32 22.43
N LEU A 74 11.52 -20.00 21.87
CA LEU A 74 11.06 -18.63 21.70
C LEU A 74 11.10 -18.01 23.10
N ALA A 75 12.13 -17.22 23.38
CA ALA A 75 12.14 -16.36 24.55
C ALA A 75 10.90 -15.49 24.41
N ALA A 76 10.08 -15.41 25.46
CA ALA A 76 8.95 -14.51 25.51
C ALA A 76 9.36 -13.17 24.94
N ALA A 77 8.65 -12.69 23.93
CA ALA A 77 8.97 -11.40 23.30
C ALA A 77 8.95 -10.37 24.43
N GLY A 78 10.11 -9.78 24.72
CA GLY A 78 10.22 -8.71 25.69
C GLY A 78 9.31 -7.55 25.28
N PRO A 79 8.94 -6.65 26.20
CA PRO A 79 8.10 -5.50 25.90
C PRO A 79 8.67 -4.74 24.72
N SER A 80 7.81 -4.32 23.78
CA SER A 80 8.21 -3.52 22.61
C SER A 80 8.89 -2.23 23.11
N THR A 81 10.17 -2.06 22.84
CA THR A 81 10.99 -0.95 23.38
C THR A 81 10.62 0.42 22.83
N ASN A 82 9.69 0.50 21.86
CA ASN A 82 9.27 1.73 21.16
C ASN A 82 7.80 2.08 21.36
N CYS A 83 7.10 1.45 22.29
CA CYS A 83 5.73 1.80 22.59
C CYS A 83 5.65 3.10 23.39
N PRO A 84 4.66 3.99 23.13
CA PRO A 84 4.39 5.11 24.01
C PRO A 84 4.04 4.59 25.42
N PRO A 85 4.16 5.46 26.46
CA PRO A 85 3.79 5.07 27.83
C PRO A 85 2.39 4.45 27.85
N THR A 86 2.29 3.27 28.45
CA THR A 86 1.03 2.51 28.50
C THR A 86 0.09 3.14 29.51
N PRO A 87 -1.06 3.70 29.12
CA PRO A 87 -2.05 4.20 30.07
C PRO A 87 -2.64 3.04 30.89
N SER A 88 -2.96 3.31 32.15
CA SER A 88 -3.61 2.32 33.01
C SER A 88 -5.07 2.08 32.57
N GLY A 89 -5.55 0.86 32.71
CA GLY A 89 -6.93 0.47 32.43
C GLY A 89 -7.26 0.44 30.95
N VAL A 90 -8.57 0.40 30.65
CA VAL A 90 -9.08 0.28 29.27
C VAL A 90 -9.42 1.64 28.70
N GLN A 91 -8.83 1.95 27.59
CA GLN A 91 -9.08 3.19 26.82
C GLN A 91 -10.28 3.01 25.88
N ARG A 92 -11.09 4.07 25.74
CA ARG A 92 -12.27 4.10 24.83
C ARG A 92 -12.38 5.40 24.05
N THR A 93 -11.44 6.31 24.23
CA THR A 93 -11.45 7.64 23.61
C THR A 93 -10.21 7.84 22.74
N ALA A 94 -10.39 8.24 21.50
CA ALA A 94 -9.30 8.47 20.55
C ALA A 94 -8.28 9.47 21.13
N PRO A 95 -6.97 9.24 20.94
CA PRO A 95 -5.94 10.12 21.50
C PRO A 95 -5.95 11.51 20.83
N GLY A 96 -5.33 12.47 21.53
CA GLY A 96 -5.13 13.83 21.02
C GLY A 96 -6.08 14.88 21.62
N SER A 97 -5.96 16.11 21.14
CA SER A 97 -6.75 17.28 21.57
C SER A 97 -7.69 17.76 20.48
N GLY A 98 -8.74 18.46 20.83
CA GLY A 98 -9.80 18.88 19.90
C GLY A 98 -10.68 17.70 19.50
N LYS A 99 -11.34 17.78 18.34
CA LYS A 99 -12.11 16.65 17.81
C LYS A 99 -11.18 15.65 17.12
N THR A 100 -11.04 14.45 17.67
CA THR A 100 -10.28 13.35 17.07
C THR A 100 -11.15 12.13 16.88
N VAL A 101 -10.90 11.32 15.85
CA VAL A 101 -11.56 10.04 15.60
C VAL A 101 -10.54 8.98 15.25
N ALA A 102 -10.66 7.80 15.87
CA ALA A 102 -9.87 6.63 15.51
C ALA A 102 -10.75 5.60 14.80
N LEU A 103 -10.38 5.22 13.57
CA LEU A 103 -10.98 4.10 12.87
C LEU A 103 -10.19 2.83 13.19
N THR A 104 -10.88 1.78 13.60
CA THR A 104 -10.27 0.53 14.02
C THR A 104 -10.94 -0.66 13.35
N PHE A 105 -10.14 -1.69 13.01
CA PHE A 105 -10.57 -2.89 12.30
C PHE A 105 -10.09 -4.13 13.05
N ASP A 106 -11.02 -4.96 13.50
CA ASP A 106 -10.74 -6.17 14.27
C ASP A 106 -10.85 -7.44 13.41
N ASP A 107 -10.40 -8.57 13.94
CA ASP A 107 -10.47 -9.93 13.38
C ASP A 107 -9.63 -10.17 12.11
N GLY A 108 -8.87 -9.18 11.69
CA GLY A 108 -8.05 -9.27 10.48
C GLY A 108 -6.81 -10.18 10.61
N PRO A 109 -6.08 -10.24 9.48
CA PRO A 109 -6.44 -9.73 8.17
C PRO A 109 -7.38 -10.65 7.39
N GLY A 110 -8.22 -10.07 6.54
CA GLY A 110 -9.17 -10.79 5.69
C GLY A 110 -9.15 -10.36 4.23
N VAL A 111 -10.03 -10.95 3.41
CA VAL A 111 -10.08 -10.69 1.95
C VAL A 111 -10.42 -9.23 1.61
N THR A 112 -11.05 -8.49 2.52
CA THR A 112 -11.35 -7.06 2.37
C THR A 112 -10.20 -6.14 2.79
N THR A 113 -9.16 -6.63 3.47
CA THR A 113 -8.01 -5.83 3.90
C THR A 113 -7.41 -4.97 2.78
N PRO A 114 -7.11 -5.50 1.56
CA PRO A 114 -6.54 -4.68 0.50
C PRO A 114 -7.43 -3.51 0.06
N ALA A 115 -8.75 -3.72 0.03
CA ALA A 115 -9.71 -2.68 -0.33
C ALA A 115 -9.79 -1.59 0.75
N ILE A 116 -9.82 -1.98 2.02
CA ILE A 116 -9.79 -1.06 3.18
C ILE A 116 -8.51 -0.22 3.13
N LEU A 117 -7.34 -0.85 2.97
CA LEU A 117 -6.06 -0.14 2.86
C LEU A 117 -6.06 0.86 1.71
N THR A 118 -6.58 0.49 0.54
CA THR A 118 -6.70 1.39 -0.62
C THR A 118 -7.54 2.62 -0.29
N ILE A 119 -8.69 2.44 0.38
CA ILE A 119 -9.55 3.56 0.79
C ILE A 119 -8.83 4.46 1.80
N LEU A 120 -8.29 3.88 2.88
CA LEU A 120 -7.60 4.65 3.91
C LEU A 120 -6.40 5.44 3.36
N GLN A 121 -5.62 4.82 2.47
CA GLN A 121 -4.51 5.48 1.77
C GLN A 121 -4.99 6.61 0.86
N ARG A 122 -6.05 6.38 0.08
CA ARG A 122 -6.69 7.40 -0.77
C ARG A 122 -7.10 8.64 0.03
N TYR A 123 -7.64 8.43 1.22
CA TYR A 123 -8.02 9.51 2.12
C TYR A 123 -6.84 10.05 2.94
N GLY A 124 -5.69 9.38 2.95
CA GLY A 124 -4.50 9.79 3.68
C GLY A 124 -4.68 9.82 5.20
N ILE A 125 -5.50 8.91 5.73
CA ILE A 125 -5.83 8.87 7.16
C ILE A 125 -5.21 7.68 7.86
N PRO A 126 -4.75 7.82 9.12
CA PRO A 126 -4.29 6.72 9.95
C PRO A 126 -5.45 5.84 10.42
N ALA A 127 -5.13 4.59 10.75
CA ALA A 127 -6.05 3.62 11.35
C ALA A 127 -5.28 2.60 12.18
N THR A 128 -6.00 1.79 12.95
CA THR A 128 -5.43 0.69 13.73
C THR A 128 -6.12 -0.62 13.36
N PHE A 129 -5.34 -1.65 13.10
CA PHE A 129 -5.80 -3.01 12.81
C PHE A 129 -5.46 -3.92 13.99
N PHE A 130 -6.47 -4.55 14.57
CA PHE A 130 -6.29 -5.55 15.62
C PHE A 130 -6.39 -6.95 15.00
N ASN A 131 -5.25 -7.52 14.65
CA ASN A 131 -5.19 -8.79 13.95
C ASN A 131 -5.18 -9.97 14.91
N ILE A 132 -5.98 -11.00 14.60
CA ILE A 132 -5.91 -12.32 15.23
C ILE A 132 -4.64 -13.02 14.75
N GLY A 133 -3.88 -13.63 15.63
CA GLY A 133 -2.61 -14.28 15.32
C GLY A 133 -2.73 -15.37 14.25
N LEU A 134 -3.74 -16.25 14.35
CA LEU A 134 -4.04 -17.27 13.33
C LEU A 134 -4.30 -16.66 11.95
N ASN A 135 -5.04 -15.56 11.88
CA ASN A 135 -5.35 -14.89 10.63
C ASN A 135 -4.13 -14.19 10.05
N ALA A 136 -3.27 -13.62 10.91
CA ALA A 136 -1.99 -13.05 10.54
C ALA A 136 -1.05 -14.10 9.94
N SER A 137 -0.95 -15.26 10.59
CA SER A 137 -0.16 -16.41 10.11
C SER A 137 -0.66 -16.93 8.77
N ALA A 138 -1.98 -17.03 8.59
CA ALA A 138 -2.59 -17.48 7.33
C ALA A 138 -2.47 -16.46 6.18
N ARG A 139 -2.29 -15.16 6.49
CA ARG A 139 -2.25 -14.07 5.50
C ARG A 139 -1.12 -13.07 5.76
N PRO A 140 0.13 -13.53 5.84
CA PRO A 140 1.28 -12.69 6.22
C PRO A 140 1.49 -11.50 5.26
N ALA A 141 1.12 -11.63 3.99
CA ALA A 141 1.21 -10.55 3.02
C ALA A 141 0.33 -9.35 3.38
N TYR A 142 -0.85 -9.58 3.93
CA TYR A 142 -1.76 -8.50 4.30
C TYR A 142 -1.27 -7.75 5.54
N VAL A 143 -0.78 -8.46 6.56
CA VAL A 143 -0.14 -7.83 7.74
C VAL A 143 1.01 -6.91 7.32
N ARG A 144 1.85 -7.39 6.39
CA ARG A 144 2.95 -6.57 5.87
C ARG A 144 2.45 -5.37 5.08
N SER A 145 1.34 -5.51 4.33
CA SER A 145 0.73 -4.39 3.62
C SER A 145 0.20 -3.33 4.57
N GLU A 146 -0.42 -3.72 5.68
CA GLU A 146 -0.84 -2.82 6.74
C GLU A 146 0.36 -2.04 7.29
N LEU A 147 1.46 -2.73 7.61
CA LEU A 147 2.68 -2.11 8.12
C LEU A 147 3.33 -1.15 7.11
N VAL A 148 3.50 -1.61 5.84
CA VAL A 148 4.12 -0.80 4.78
C VAL A 148 3.29 0.45 4.47
N ALA A 149 1.96 0.32 4.55
CA ALA A 149 1.05 1.45 4.43
C ALA A 149 1.09 2.41 5.64
N GLY A 150 1.79 2.06 6.72
CA GLY A 150 2.01 2.91 7.88
C GLY A 150 0.93 2.81 8.95
N TYR A 151 0.11 1.77 8.92
CA TYR A 151 -0.94 1.56 9.93
C TYR A 151 -0.38 0.92 11.20
N VAL A 152 -1.06 1.17 12.31
CA VAL A 152 -0.76 0.52 13.59
C VAL A 152 -1.36 -0.88 13.58
N ILE A 153 -0.54 -1.87 13.94
CA ILE A 153 -0.96 -3.26 14.09
C ILE A 153 -1.04 -3.57 15.58
N GLY A 154 -2.25 -3.88 16.02
CA GLY A 154 -2.58 -4.26 17.40
C GLY A 154 -2.73 -5.78 17.55
N ASN A 155 -2.61 -6.24 18.77
CA ASN A 155 -2.81 -7.63 19.16
C ASN A 155 -4.30 -7.87 19.46
N HIS A 156 -4.90 -8.92 18.85
CA HIS A 156 -6.27 -9.37 19.09
C HIS A 156 -6.32 -10.84 19.51
N THR A 157 -5.34 -11.27 20.34
CA THR A 157 -5.12 -12.65 20.75
C THR A 157 -4.68 -13.59 19.59
N TRP A 158 -4.42 -14.85 19.93
CA TRP A 158 -4.02 -15.83 18.92
C TRP A 158 -5.20 -16.39 18.13
N ASP A 159 -6.27 -16.84 18.83
CA ASP A 159 -7.43 -17.50 18.22
C ASP A 159 -8.80 -16.97 18.68
N HIS A 160 -8.81 -15.75 19.27
CA HIS A 160 -10.01 -14.99 19.60
C HIS A 160 -10.87 -15.57 20.75
N PRO A 161 -10.31 -16.06 21.87
CA PRO A 161 -11.09 -16.58 23.00
C PRO A 161 -11.67 -15.47 23.87
N GLN A 162 -12.67 -15.81 24.68
CA GLN A 162 -13.13 -14.96 25.80
C GLN A 162 -12.07 -14.95 26.89
N MET A 163 -11.27 -13.88 26.97
CA MET A 163 -10.12 -13.77 27.87
C MET A 163 -10.44 -14.09 29.36
N PRO A 164 -11.56 -13.58 29.93
CA PRO A 164 -11.88 -13.84 31.33
C PRO A 164 -12.11 -15.32 31.69
N LEU A 165 -12.42 -16.16 30.68
CA LEU A 165 -12.64 -17.59 30.88
C LEU A 165 -11.34 -18.41 30.91
N LEU A 166 -10.22 -17.81 30.54
CA LEU A 166 -8.93 -18.47 30.51
C LEU A 166 -8.19 -18.28 31.83
N SER A 167 -7.35 -19.26 32.20
CA SER A 167 -6.35 -19.11 33.26
C SER A 167 -5.37 -17.98 32.91
N ALA A 168 -4.67 -17.44 33.89
CA ALA A 168 -3.64 -16.42 33.68
C ALA A 168 -2.57 -16.87 32.64
N ALA A 169 -2.15 -18.13 32.71
CA ALA A 169 -1.22 -18.70 31.72
C ALA A 169 -1.83 -18.81 30.33
N GLY A 170 -3.12 -19.14 30.22
CA GLY A 170 -3.84 -19.15 28.95
C GLY A 170 -3.93 -17.76 28.34
N GLN A 171 -4.34 -16.75 29.12
CA GLN A 171 -4.37 -15.35 28.68
C GLN A 171 -2.99 -14.85 28.22
N ALA A 172 -1.93 -15.18 28.97
CA ALA A 172 -0.56 -14.86 28.60
C ALA A 172 -0.16 -15.50 27.26
N SER A 173 -0.45 -16.79 27.08
CA SER A 173 -0.15 -17.53 25.85
C SER A 173 -0.85 -16.92 24.62
N GLU A 174 -2.11 -16.51 24.73
CA GLU A 174 -2.87 -15.85 23.68
C GLU A 174 -2.19 -14.56 23.20
N MET A 175 -1.80 -13.70 24.14
CA MET A 175 -1.11 -12.45 23.84
C MET A 175 0.28 -12.69 23.27
N ASP A 176 1.05 -13.62 23.84
CA ASP A 176 2.45 -13.86 23.45
C ASP A 176 2.56 -14.49 22.06
N ARG A 177 1.72 -15.47 21.74
CA ARG A 177 1.69 -16.12 20.44
C ARG A 177 1.33 -15.13 19.33
N ALA A 178 0.29 -14.29 19.53
CA ALA A 178 -0.08 -13.28 18.55
C ALA A 178 1.01 -12.22 18.37
N THR A 179 1.63 -11.75 19.48
CA THR A 179 2.75 -10.79 19.39
C THR A 179 3.96 -11.41 18.69
N ALA A 180 4.30 -12.66 18.97
CA ALA A 180 5.42 -13.35 18.35
C ALA A 180 5.23 -13.47 16.83
N GLU A 181 4.02 -13.88 16.38
CA GLU A 181 3.69 -13.96 14.96
C GLU A 181 3.78 -12.60 14.27
N GLN A 182 3.14 -11.58 14.84
CA GLN A 182 3.18 -10.23 14.28
C GLN A 182 4.61 -9.69 14.23
N SER A 183 5.42 -9.93 15.27
CA SER A 183 6.82 -9.51 15.32
C SER A 183 7.68 -10.24 14.29
N ALA A 184 7.45 -11.53 14.06
CA ALA A 184 8.12 -12.29 13.02
C ALA A 184 7.80 -11.74 11.62
N LEU A 185 6.56 -11.29 11.40
CA LEU A 185 6.11 -10.74 10.12
C LEU A 185 6.55 -9.30 9.89
N THR A 186 6.66 -8.50 10.94
CA THR A 186 6.82 -7.03 10.84
C THR A 186 8.10 -6.50 11.47
N ALA A 187 8.79 -7.30 12.29
CA ALA A 187 9.88 -6.91 13.19
C ALA A 187 9.50 -5.81 14.20
N VAL A 188 8.20 -5.58 14.40
CA VAL A 188 7.65 -4.59 15.34
C VAL A 188 6.68 -5.31 16.27
N GLY A 189 6.85 -5.13 17.59
CA GLY A 189 5.90 -5.62 18.59
C GLY A 189 4.63 -4.78 18.62
N SER A 190 3.52 -5.37 19.08
CA SER A 190 2.27 -4.64 19.28
C SER A 190 2.34 -3.77 20.53
N CYS A 191 2.03 -2.49 20.40
CA CYS A 191 1.89 -1.54 21.50
C CYS A 191 0.44 -1.40 22.01
N VAL A 192 -0.50 -1.96 21.28
CA VAL A 192 -1.93 -1.87 21.58
C VAL A 192 -2.55 -3.27 21.55
N PHE A 193 -3.45 -3.51 22.47
CA PHE A 193 -4.18 -4.76 22.61
C PHE A 193 -5.67 -4.48 22.69
N ARG A 194 -6.47 -5.26 22.00
CA ARG A 194 -7.92 -5.27 22.16
C ARG A 194 -8.35 -6.68 22.55
N PRO A 195 -8.97 -6.86 23.72
CA PRO A 195 -9.50 -8.16 24.11
C PRO A 195 -10.68 -8.52 23.22
N PRO A 196 -10.80 -9.78 22.74
CA PRO A 196 -11.97 -10.27 22.03
C PRO A 196 -13.27 -9.95 22.78
N TYR A 197 -14.32 -9.60 22.01
CA TYR A 197 -15.65 -9.22 22.55
C TYR A 197 -15.64 -7.98 23.44
N GLY A 198 -14.48 -7.30 23.60
CA GLY A 198 -14.28 -6.22 24.56
C GLY A 198 -14.21 -6.71 26.01
N GLU A 199 -14.09 -8.02 26.25
CA GLU A 199 -14.13 -8.68 27.55
C GLU A 199 -12.74 -8.84 28.18
N TYR A 200 -12.61 -8.42 29.42
CA TYR A 200 -11.36 -8.46 30.19
C TYR A 200 -11.61 -8.59 31.69
N ASN A 201 -10.60 -9.04 32.41
CA ASN A 201 -10.55 -9.02 33.87
C ASN A 201 -9.24 -8.36 34.35
N ALA A 202 -9.03 -8.31 35.68
CA ALA A 202 -7.82 -7.72 36.24
C ALA A 202 -6.54 -8.41 35.76
N THR A 203 -6.58 -9.73 35.54
CA THR A 203 -5.47 -10.52 35.00
C THR A 203 -5.15 -10.08 33.57
N THR A 204 -6.16 -9.90 32.71
CA THR A 204 -6.00 -9.42 31.33
C THR A 204 -5.28 -8.07 31.31
N LEU A 205 -5.70 -7.12 32.14
CA LEU A 205 -5.11 -5.78 32.21
C LEU A 205 -3.65 -5.83 32.68
N SER A 206 -3.39 -6.60 33.73
CA SER A 206 -2.03 -6.77 34.27
C SER A 206 -1.07 -7.39 33.26
N LEU A 207 -1.51 -8.44 32.54
CA LEU A 207 -0.71 -9.11 31.54
C LEU A 207 -0.41 -8.22 30.34
N ALA A 208 -1.38 -7.44 29.88
CA ALA A 208 -1.18 -6.48 28.79
C ALA A 208 -0.17 -5.38 29.21
N GLN A 209 -0.31 -4.84 30.43
CA GLN A 209 0.61 -3.83 30.96
C GLN A 209 2.05 -4.37 31.10
N GLN A 210 2.24 -5.58 31.59
CA GLN A 210 3.55 -6.24 31.69
C GLN A 210 4.23 -6.39 30.31
N ARG A 211 3.45 -6.46 29.23
CA ARG A 211 3.90 -6.55 27.83
C ARG A 211 4.05 -5.20 27.15
N GLY A 212 3.82 -4.10 27.87
CA GLY A 212 3.89 -2.75 27.33
C GLY A 212 2.75 -2.42 26.36
N MET A 213 1.62 -3.14 26.43
CA MET A 213 0.47 -2.93 25.56
C MET A 213 -0.61 -2.11 26.25
N ALA A 214 -1.04 -1.01 25.63
CA ALA A 214 -2.24 -0.26 26.01
C ALA A 214 -3.50 -1.04 25.62
N VAL A 215 -4.46 -1.17 26.54
CA VAL A 215 -5.71 -1.89 26.29
C VAL A 215 -6.77 -0.94 25.75
N TRP A 216 -7.33 -1.29 24.59
CA TRP A 216 -8.31 -0.47 23.89
C TRP A 216 -9.61 -1.23 23.64
N ASN A 217 -10.74 -0.62 24.01
CA ASN A 217 -12.05 -0.95 23.50
C ASN A 217 -12.52 0.18 22.56
N TRP A 218 -13.82 0.32 22.35
CA TRP A 218 -14.44 1.30 21.46
C TRP A 218 -15.50 2.12 22.19
N SER A 219 -15.90 3.21 21.59
CA SER A 219 -17.04 4.02 22.03
C SER A 219 -18.17 4.07 20.99
N VAL A 220 -17.88 3.58 19.77
CA VAL A 220 -18.84 3.50 18.66
C VAL A 220 -18.74 2.11 18.05
N ASP A 221 -19.81 1.34 18.13
CA ASP A 221 -19.92 0.01 17.54
C ASP A 221 -20.79 0.07 16.28
N THR A 222 -20.20 -0.26 15.14
CA THR A 222 -20.92 -0.29 13.86
C THR A 222 -21.80 -1.52 13.69
N GLU A 223 -21.58 -2.57 14.47
CA GLU A 223 -22.19 -3.89 14.32
C GLU A 223 -22.04 -4.47 12.90
N ASP A 224 -21.00 -4.10 12.18
CA ASP A 224 -20.78 -4.50 10.80
C ASP A 224 -20.55 -6.01 10.66
N TRP A 225 -20.02 -6.67 11.69
CA TRP A 225 -19.84 -8.12 11.74
C TRP A 225 -21.15 -8.90 11.51
N LYS A 226 -22.33 -8.31 11.83
CA LYS A 226 -23.64 -8.91 11.58
C LYS A 226 -24.00 -8.97 10.10
N ALA A 227 -23.34 -8.15 9.25
CA ALA A 227 -23.57 -8.17 7.81
C ALA A 227 -22.96 -9.41 7.14
N GLY A 228 -21.92 -10.00 7.74
CA GLY A 228 -21.18 -11.08 7.10
C GLY A 228 -20.70 -10.66 5.71
N THR A 229 -20.81 -11.54 4.73
CA THR A 229 -20.41 -11.28 3.33
C THR A 229 -21.48 -10.55 2.50
N SER A 230 -22.55 -10.03 3.12
CA SER A 230 -23.63 -9.32 2.43
C SER A 230 -23.14 -8.02 1.78
N THR A 231 -23.61 -7.77 0.57
CA THR A 231 -23.41 -6.50 -0.17
C THR A 231 -24.65 -5.62 -0.18
N ALA A 232 -25.71 -6.00 0.56
CA ALA A 232 -26.98 -5.28 0.56
C ALA A 232 -26.82 -3.83 1.05
N SER A 233 -27.45 -2.90 0.34
CA SER A 233 -27.41 -1.46 0.68
C SER A 233 -27.94 -1.16 2.08
N SER A 234 -28.89 -1.94 2.58
CA SER A 234 -29.42 -1.82 3.95
C SER A 234 -28.34 -2.02 5.02
N TRP A 235 -27.41 -2.93 4.79
CA TRP A 235 -26.25 -3.10 5.68
C TRP A 235 -25.27 -1.94 5.57
N VAL A 236 -25.02 -1.44 4.36
CA VAL A 236 -24.17 -0.25 4.15
C VAL A 236 -24.74 0.95 4.92
N GLU A 237 -26.05 1.21 4.81
CA GLU A 237 -26.72 2.30 5.52
C GLU A 237 -26.70 2.10 7.05
N ARG A 238 -26.91 0.87 7.52
CA ARG A 238 -26.86 0.55 8.95
C ARG A 238 -25.46 0.83 9.52
N ILE A 239 -24.42 0.31 8.87
CA ILE A 239 -23.02 0.51 9.27
C ILE A 239 -22.69 2.01 9.28
N TYR A 240 -23.03 2.72 8.22
CA TYR A 240 -22.83 4.16 8.14
C TYR A 240 -23.53 4.92 9.27
N SER A 241 -24.82 4.68 9.46
CA SER A 241 -25.61 5.38 10.48
C SER A 241 -25.08 5.15 11.90
N ARG A 242 -24.65 3.92 12.20
CA ARG A 242 -24.04 3.60 13.50
C ARG A 242 -22.68 4.24 13.67
N ALA A 243 -21.84 4.20 12.63
CA ALA A 243 -20.51 4.81 12.68
C ALA A 243 -20.58 6.32 12.96
N ILE A 244 -21.51 7.04 12.31
CA ILE A 244 -21.64 8.50 12.48
C ILE A 244 -22.31 8.92 13.79
N ALA A 245 -22.91 8.01 14.55
CA ALA A 245 -23.41 8.28 15.89
C ALA A 245 -22.32 8.77 16.84
N GLY A 246 -21.06 8.43 16.57
CA GLY A 246 -19.88 8.99 17.24
C GLY A 246 -19.67 10.49 17.06
N GLY A 247 -20.39 11.14 16.14
CA GLY A 247 -20.32 12.60 15.92
C GLY A 247 -20.81 13.45 17.10
N SER A 248 -21.45 12.86 18.09
CA SER A 248 -21.77 13.49 19.37
C SER A 248 -20.62 13.47 20.39
N GLN A 249 -19.56 12.71 20.16
CA GLN A 249 -18.40 12.55 21.04
C GLN A 249 -17.22 13.39 20.51
N ALA A 250 -16.39 13.91 21.43
CA ALA A 250 -15.18 14.64 21.02
C ALA A 250 -14.08 13.68 20.49
N HIS A 251 -14.05 12.45 20.99
CA HIS A 251 -12.96 11.50 20.72
C HIS A 251 -13.48 10.07 20.47
N PRO A 252 -14.32 9.82 19.44
CA PRO A 252 -14.84 8.49 19.18
C PRO A 252 -13.75 7.51 18.71
N VAL A 253 -13.83 6.27 19.22
CA VAL A 253 -13.14 5.09 18.68
C VAL A 253 -14.18 4.23 17.99
N VAL A 254 -14.11 4.14 16.66
CA VAL A 254 -15.07 3.44 15.82
C VAL A 254 -14.60 2.02 15.57
N LEU A 255 -15.38 1.04 16.01
CA LEU A 255 -15.16 -0.37 15.76
C LEU A 255 -15.76 -0.79 14.42
N MET A 256 -14.94 -1.38 13.58
CA MET A 256 -15.27 -2.12 12.36
C MET A 256 -14.46 -3.42 12.34
N HIS A 257 -14.73 -4.30 11.38
CA HIS A 257 -14.07 -5.60 11.31
C HIS A 257 -13.58 -5.89 9.88
N ASN A 258 -12.50 -6.68 9.77
CA ASN A 258 -11.99 -7.20 8.51
C ASN A 258 -11.62 -8.70 8.59
N PRO A 259 -12.56 -9.57 9.02
CA PRO A 259 -12.34 -10.99 9.24
C PRO A 259 -11.93 -11.73 7.95
N PRO A 260 -11.48 -12.99 8.04
CA PRO A 260 -11.04 -13.78 6.88
C PRO A 260 -11.97 -13.78 5.68
N ALA A 261 -13.29 -13.90 5.89
CA ALA A 261 -14.29 -13.86 4.82
C ALA A 261 -14.56 -12.44 4.28
N GLY A 262 -14.13 -11.42 5.04
CA GLY A 262 -14.36 -10.00 4.72
C GLY A 262 -15.80 -9.54 4.96
N ILE A 263 -15.97 -8.21 5.04
CA ILE A 263 -17.29 -7.55 5.15
C ILE A 263 -17.38 -6.49 4.05
N PRO A 264 -17.91 -6.83 2.86
CA PRO A 264 -17.99 -5.90 1.73
C PRO A 264 -18.81 -4.64 2.02
N ALA A 265 -19.85 -4.74 2.88
CA ALA A 265 -20.66 -3.60 3.28
C ALA A 265 -19.84 -2.56 4.05
N THR A 266 -18.89 -2.96 4.90
CA THR A 266 -17.94 -2.06 5.58
C THR A 266 -17.07 -1.32 4.57
N VAL A 267 -16.53 -2.03 3.58
CA VAL A 267 -15.73 -1.42 2.51
C VAL A 267 -16.52 -0.34 1.78
N THR A 268 -17.79 -0.61 1.47
CA THR A 268 -18.68 0.33 0.76
C THR A 268 -19.06 1.54 1.63
N ALA A 269 -19.27 1.34 2.94
CA ALA A 269 -19.64 2.42 3.87
C ALA A 269 -18.45 3.33 4.22
N LEU A 270 -17.22 2.80 4.23
CA LEU A 270 -16.03 3.46 4.76
C LEU A 270 -15.74 4.85 4.16
N PRO A 271 -15.84 5.10 2.84
CA PRO A 271 -15.65 6.44 2.28
C PRO A 271 -16.60 7.47 2.89
N ARG A 272 -17.88 7.12 3.02
CA ARG A 272 -18.92 8.00 3.57
C ARG A 272 -18.70 8.30 5.05
N ILE A 273 -18.22 7.31 5.81
CA ILE A 273 -17.85 7.47 7.23
C ILE A 273 -16.70 8.48 7.35
N ILE A 274 -15.70 8.35 6.51
CA ILE A 274 -14.54 9.26 6.49
C ILE A 274 -14.99 10.69 6.13
N ASP A 275 -15.79 10.84 5.08
CA ASP A 275 -16.29 12.14 4.63
C ASP A 275 -17.13 12.83 5.71
N TYR A 276 -17.98 12.08 6.43
CA TYR A 276 -18.75 12.62 7.56
C TYR A 276 -17.85 13.20 8.65
N TYR A 277 -16.89 12.43 9.15
CA TYR A 277 -16.01 12.91 10.22
C TYR A 277 -15.15 14.10 9.78
N ARG A 278 -14.67 14.13 8.54
CA ARG A 278 -13.97 15.30 7.98
C ARG A 278 -14.85 16.53 7.93
N ALA A 279 -16.06 16.40 7.40
CA ALA A 279 -17.01 17.51 7.27
C ALA A 279 -17.40 18.10 8.65
N ASN A 280 -17.32 17.27 9.71
CA ASN A 280 -17.62 17.70 11.09
C ASN A 280 -16.37 18.13 11.89
N GLY A 281 -15.23 18.34 11.21
CA GLY A 281 -14.01 18.89 11.80
C GLY A 281 -13.20 17.92 12.66
N TYR A 282 -13.38 16.61 12.49
CA TYR A 282 -12.57 15.60 13.18
C TYR A 282 -11.23 15.41 12.48
N ARG A 283 -10.18 15.33 13.29
CA ARG A 283 -8.86 14.87 12.87
C ARG A 283 -8.76 13.37 13.11
N PHE A 284 -8.35 12.63 12.09
CA PHE A 284 -8.12 11.19 12.20
C PHE A 284 -6.81 10.91 12.94
N VAL A 285 -6.82 9.92 13.82
CA VAL A 285 -5.67 9.47 14.60
C VAL A 285 -5.66 7.93 14.65
N ASP A 286 -4.48 7.33 14.78
CA ASP A 286 -4.36 5.95 15.21
C ASP A 286 -4.31 5.86 16.75
N LEU A 287 -4.44 4.65 17.29
CA LEU A 287 -4.46 4.45 18.73
C LEU A 287 -3.08 4.55 19.41
N ALA A 288 -2.00 4.66 18.65
CA ALA A 288 -0.67 5.02 19.14
C ALA A 288 -0.43 6.55 19.14
N GLY A 289 -1.44 7.35 18.79
CA GLY A 289 -1.38 8.81 18.77
C GLY A 289 -0.86 9.41 17.47
N GLY A 290 -0.64 8.61 16.42
CA GLY A 290 -0.28 9.11 15.10
C GLY A 290 -1.43 9.88 14.45
N THR A 291 -1.12 11.02 13.81
CA THR A 291 -2.09 11.91 13.18
C THR A 291 -2.03 11.90 11.65
N ALA A 292 -1.12 11.13 11.09
CA ALA A 292 -0.92 10.97 9.65
C ALA A 292 -0.42 9.56 9.38
N LEU A 293 -0.68 9.05 8.17
CA LEU A 293 0.05 7.88 7.68
C LEU A 293 1.55 8.14 7.85
N ARG A 294 2.28 7.17 8.37
CA ARG A 294 3.74 7.25 8.43
C ARG A 294 4.26 7.57 7.04
N ALA A 295 5.27 8.43 6.95
CA ALA A 295 5.79 8.87 5.67
C ALA A 295 6.14 7.65 4.82
N SER A 296 5.66 7.66 3.58
CA SER A 296 5.83 6.56 2.63
C SER A 296 7.29 6.42 2.18
N THR A 297 7.62 5.29 1.58
CA THR A 297 8.92 5.07 0.93
C THR A 297 9.34 6.30 0.12
N PRO A 298 10.51 6.92 0.38
CA PRO A 298 10.99 8.05 -0.38
C PRO A 298 11.36 7.65 -1.81
N ALA A 299 11.45 8.62 -2.71
CA ALA A 299 12.08 8.47 -4.02
C ALA A 299 13.33 9.33 -4.08
N ALA A 300 14.34 8.88 -4.82
CA ALA A 300 15.55 9.64 -5.04
C ALA A 300 15.94 9.57 -6.52
N ALA A 301 16.36 10.72 -7.06
CA ALA A 301 16.92 10.83 -8.40
C ALA A 301 18.04 11.88 -8.38
N ARG A 302 19.06 11.72 -9.22
CA ARG A 302 20.17 12.65 -9.30
C ARG A 302 20.26 13.29 -10.67
N THR A 303 20.37 14.61 -10.69
CA THR A 303 20.65 15.45 -11.85
C THR A 303 21.98 16.20 -11.64
N ALA A 304 22.40 17.03 -12.59
CA ALA A 304 23.54 17.91 -12.40
C ALA A 304 23.31 18.97 -11.30
N GLY A 305 22.06 19.39 -11.09
CA GLY A 305 21.67 20.34 -10.03
C GLY A 305 21.76 19.77 -8.62
N GLY A 306 21.79 18.44 -8.47
CA GLY A 306 21.90 17.80 -7.17
C GLY A 306 21.15 16.47 -7.07
N LEU A 307 21.06 15.99 -5.83
CA LEU A 307 20.24 14.85 -5.47
C LEU A 307 18.85 15.33 -5.06
N HIS A 308 17.83 14.88 -5.76
CA HIS A 308 16.43 15.16 -5.46
C HIS A 308 15.85 14.04 -4.59
N LEU A 309 15.28 14.39 -3.44
CA LEU A 309 14.56 13.48 -2.56
C LEU A 309 13.07 13.87 -2.59
N LEU A 310 12.23 12.95 -3.01
CA LEU A 310 10.79 13.16 -3.10
C LEU A 310 10.08 12.28 -2.09
N VAL A 311 9.08 12.85 -1.44
CA VAL A 311 8.26 12.16 -0.43
C VAL A 311 6.80 12.54 -0.59
N ARG A 312 5.90 11.72 -0.07
CA ARG A 312 4.49 12.08 0.12
C ARG A 312 4.33 12.66 1.53
N ASN A 313 3.77 13.85 1.64
CA ASN A 313 3.44 14.44 2.94
C ASN A 313 2.08 13.93 3.48
N SER A 314 1.76 14.28 4.71
CA SER A 314 0.49 13.92 5.36
C SER A 314 -0.77 14.45 4.65
N GLY A 315 -0.63 15.55 3.89
CA GLY A 315 -1.71 16.13 3.07
C GLY A 315 -1.91 15.43 1.72
N GLY A 316 -1.14 14.37 1.43
CA GLY A 316 -1.25 13.64 0.16
C GLY A 316 -0.53 14.30 -1.02
N ASN A 317 0.26 15.37 -0.79
CA ASN A 317 1.03 16.02 -1.84
C ASN A 317 2.43 15.45 -1.94
N VAL A 318 2.99 15.44 -3.14
CA VAL A 318 4.41 15.15 -3.34
C VAL A 318 5.22 16.39 -2.95
N GLN A 319 6.19 16.18 -2.07
CA GLN A 319 7.17 17.18 -1.65
C GLN A 319 8.54 16.77 -2.18
N GLU A 320 9.33 17.77 -2.52
CA GLU A 320 10.69 17.63 -3.00
C GLU A 320 11.64 18.48 -2.17
N ARG A 321 12.86 17.99 -1.96
CA ARG A 321 14.02 18.76 -1.54
C ARG A 321 15.25 18.31 -2.30
N THR A 322 16.20 19.22 -2.47
CA THR A 322 17.40 18.96 -3.27
C THR A 322 18.66 19.12 -2.41
N LEU A 323 19.59 18.18 -2.53
CA LEU A 323 20.94 18.30 -1.98
C LEU A 323 21.88 18.78 -3.08
N SER A 324 22.39 20.02 -2.94
CA SER A 324 23.40 20.58 -3.82
C SER A 324 24.71 20.76 -3.02
N GLY A 325 25.77 20.10 -3.46
CA GLY A 325 26.99 19.97 -2.65
C GLY A 325 26.70 19.27 -1.32
N SER A 326 26.84 19.97 -0.19
CA SER A 326 26.53 19.47 1.16
C SER A 326 25.26 20.06 1.77
N THR A 327 24.54 20.93 1.04
CA THR A 327 23.42 21.72 1.57
C THR A 327 22.10 21.22 1.02
N TRP A 328 21.15 20.90 1.93
CA TRP A 328 19.78 20.58 1.59
C TRP A 328 18.93 21.86 1.45
N SER A 329 18.15 21.94 0.39
CA SER A 329 17.09 22.94 0.27
C SER A 329 15.98 22.74 1.30
N GLY A 330 15.09 23.72 1.48
CA GLY A 330 13.78 23.49 2.09
C GLY A 330 12.91 22.55 1.25
N TRP A 331 11.81 22.07 1.85
CA TRP A 331 10.81 21.30 1.13
C TRP A 331 9.99 22.21 0.21
N SER A 332 9.81 21.81 -1.04
CA SER A 332 8.93 22.46 -2.02
C SER A 332 7.84 21.48 -2.46
N SER A 333 6.61 21.96 -2.65
CA SER A 333 5.51 21.10 -3.07
C SER A 333 5.52 20.90 -4.59
N LEU A 334 5.44 19.66 -5.05
CA LEU A 334 5.16 19.33 -6.43
C LEU A 334 3.65 19.20 -6.72
N GLY A 335 2.82 19.44 -5.70
CA GLY A 335 1.37 19.28 -5.79
C GLY A 335 0.94 17.83 -5.89
N GLY A 336 -0.20 17.61 -6.53
CA GLY A 336 -0.84 16.31 -6.65
C GLY A 336 -1.70 15.95 -5.44
N SER A 337 -2.57 14.96 -5.63
CA SER A 337 -3.30 14.26 -4.57
C SER A 337 -3.01 12.77 -4.74
N VAL A 338 -1.94 12.30 -4.07
CA VAL A 338 -1.40 10.96 -4.28
C VAL A 338 -1.66 10.07 -3.07
N ILE A 339 -1.92 8.80 -3.34
CA ILE A 339 -2.25 7.81 -2.30
C ILE A 339 -1.03 7.05 -1.79
N ASN A 340 0.05 7.01 -2.57
CA ASN A 340 1.29 6.29 -2.25
C ASN A 340 2.50 7.22 -2.36
N GLY A 341 3.69 6.74 -1.93
CA GLY A 341 4.95 7.42 -2.18
C GLY A 341 5.22 7.56 -3.68
N PRO A 342 5.92 8.64 -4.10
CA PRO A 342 6.35 8.79 -5.47
C PRO A 342 7.50 7.83 -5.81
N ALA A 343 7.76 7.66 -7.11
CA ALA A 343 9.04 7.20 -7.63
C ALA A 343 9.61 8.28 -8.56
N ALA A 344 10.93 8.31 -8.73
CA ALA A 344 11.59 9.31 -9.56
C ALA A 344 12.81 8.72 -10.27
N ALA A 345 13.08 9.23 -11.47
CA ALA A 345 14.30 8.95 -12.22
C ALA A 345 14.73 10.19 -13.02
N ALA A 346 16.04 10.41 -13.14
CA ALA A 346 16.55 11.46 -14.00
C ALA A 346 16.22 11.15 -15.47
N THR A 347 15.68 12.13 -16.18
CA THR A 347 15.35 12.05 -17.63
C THR A 347 16.39 12.73 -18.50
N SER A 348 17.18 13.61 -17.90
CA SER A 348 18.29 14.32 -18.50
C SER A 348 19.29 14.72 -17.41
N SER A 349 20.38 15.37 -17.82
CA SER A 349 21.34 15.94 -16.85
C SER A 349 20.72 17.03 -15.96
N THR A 350 19.63 17.68 -16.37
CA THR A 350 19.01 18.82 -15.68
C THR A 350 17.52 18.62 -15.36
N GLY A 351 17.02 17.39 -15.44
CA GLY A 351 15.61 17.13 -15.18
C GLY A 351 15.33 15.70 -14.79
N LEU A 352 14.23 15.53 -14.07
CA LEU A 352 13.71 14.23 -13.64
C LEU A 352 12.23 14.05 -13.99
N ALA A 353 11.78 12.81 -14.06
CA ALA A 353 10.36 12.45 -14.01
C ALA A 353 10.03 11.90 -12.64
N ALA A 354 8.94 12.40 -12.06
CA ALA A 354 8.27 11.84 -10.91
C ALA A 354 7.01 11.11 -11.35
N VAL A 355 6.77 9.92 -10.80
CA VAL A 355 5.54 9.15 -11.01
C VAL A 355 4.90 8.82 -9.67
N ALA A 356 3.58 8.86 -9.61
CA ALA A 356 2.80 8.61 -8.41
C ALA A 356 1.41 8.09 -8.77
N ILE A 357 0.67 7.56 -7.78
CA ILE A 357 -0.71 7.09 -7.95
C ILE A 357 -1.66 8.14 -7.42
N GLY A 358 -2.61 8.55 -8.24
CA GLY A 358 -3.68 9.47 -7.87
C GLY A 358 -4.79 8.80 -7.03
N GLY A 359 -5.67 9.62 -6.48
CA GLY A 359 -6.82 9.16 -5.71
C GLY A 359 -7.82 8.28 -6.48
N ASP A 360 -7.73 8.26 -7.81
CA ASP A 360 -8.48 7.41 -8.74
C ASP A 360 -7.78 6.10 -9.08
N ASN A 361 -6.65 5.80 -8.44
CA ASN A 361 -5.76 4.67 -8.69
C ASN A 361 -5.01 4.73 -10.05
N ALA A 362 -5.18 5.78 -10.85
CA ALA A 362 -4.38 5.95 -12.05
C ALA A 362 -2.95 6.39 -11.73
N THR A 363 -2.02 6.03 -12.59
CA THR A 363 -0.63 6.48 -12.50
C THR A 363 -0.50 7.85 -13.16
N TYR A 364 0.17 8.77 -12.47
CA TYR A 364 0.44 10.12 -12.95
C TYR A 364 1.94 10.35 -13.05
N ARG A 365 2.32 11.22 -13.99
CA ARG A 365 3.70 11.61 -14.24
C ARG A 365 3.82 13.14 -14.29
N GLN A 366 4.90 13.65 -13.70
CA GLN A 366 5.30 15.06 -13.81
C GLN A 366 6.80 15.13 -14.12
N THR A 367 7.23 16.09 -14.95
CA THR A 367 8.65 16.45 -15.08
C THR A 367 8.98 17.65 -14.21
N VAL A 368 10.18 17.62 -13.65
CA VAL A 368 10.75 18.69 -12.84
C VAL A 368 12.15 18.96 -13.37
N SER A 369 12.48 20.22 -13.65
CA SER A 369 13.85 20.65 -14.02
C SER A 369 14.59 21.20 -12.81
N ASP A 370 15.92 21.20 -12.85
CA ASP A 370 16.79 21.84 -11.84
C ASP A 370 16.49 23.34 -11.69
N GLY A 371 16.02 23.99 -12.77
CA GLY A 371 15.55 25.37 -12.74
C GLY A 371 14.15 25.57 -12.15
N GLY A 372 13.51 24.53 -11.60
CA GLY A 372 12.21 24.59 -10.94
C GLY A 372 11.00 24.57 -11.89
N SER A 373 11.19 24.44 -13.21
CA SER A 373 10.08 24.29 -14.16
C SER A 373 9.40 22.93 -13.98
N ARG A 374 8.08 22.90 -14.13
CA ARG A 374 7.23 21.69 -13.88
C ARG A 374 6.19 21.55 -14.99
N SER A 375 5.97 20.31 -15.46
CA SER A 375 4.94 20.04 -16.50
C SER A 375 3.51 19.96 -15.94
N GLY A 376 3.33 19.94 -14.62
CA GLY A 376 2.09 19.46 -14.03
C GLY A 376 1.95 17.94 -14.11
N TRP A 377 0.97 17.39 -13.38
CA TRP A 377 0.69 15.96 -13.33
C TRP A 377 -0.19 15.55 -14.51
N GLY A 378 0.34 14.71 -15.41
CA GLY A 378 -0.38 14.11 -16.54
C GLY A 378 -0.65 12.63 -16.27
N SER A 379 -1.87 12.15 -16.59
CA SER A 379 -2.25 10.75 -16.40
C SER A 379 -1.57 9.84 -17.42
N LEU A 380 -1.05 8.71 -16.93
CA LEU A 380 -0.60 7.56 -17.72
C LEU A 380 -1.64 6.43 -17.74
N GLY A 381 -2.78 6.64 -17.05
CA GLY A 381 -3.81 5.61 -16.87
C GLY A 381 -3.36 4.47 -15.97
N GLY A 382 -3.98 3.29 -16.17
CA GLY A 382 -3.77 2.10 -15.34
C GLY A 382 -4.62 2.12 -14.07
N ALA A 383 -4.64 0.98 -13.38
CA ALA A 383 -5.29 0.81 -12.07
C ALA A 383 -4.27 0.19 -11.11
N ALA A 384 -3.41 1.05 -10.56
CA ALA A 384 -2.31 0.62 -9.70
C ALA A 384 -2.76 0.43 -8.26
N THR A 385 -2.25 -0.60 -7.60
CA THR A 385 -2.55 -0.93 -6.20
C THR A 385 -1.37 -0.68 -5.26
N THR A 386 -0.20 -0.37 -5.81
CA THR A 386 1.02 -0.10 -5.04
C THR A 386 1.77 1.07 -5.68
N ARG A 387 2.73 1.64 -4.97
CA ARG A 387 3.65 2.66 -5.51
C ARG A 387 4.22 2.20 -6.87
N PRO A 388 4.32 3.07 -7.89
CA PRO A 388 4.98 2.72 -9.14
C PRO A 388 6.52 2.71 -8.97
N GLY A 389 7.22 2.07 -9.90
CA GLY A 389 8.66 2.23 -10.09
C GLY A 389 8.93 2.92 -11.42
N ILE A 390 10.05 3.64 -11.54
CA ILE A 390 10.50 4.25 -12.79
C ILE A 390 12.01 4.14 -12.96
N ALA A 391 12.46 3.86 -14.19
CA ALA A 391 13.85 3.98 -14.60
C ALA A 391 13.92 4.51 -16.03
N VAL A 392 14.99 5.25 -16.32
CA VAL A 392 15.27 5.79 -17.65
C VAL A 392 16.44 5.03 -18.25
N GLY A 393 16.23 4.50 -19.44
CA GLY A 393 17.22 3.77 -20.20
C GLY A 393 17.90 4.61 -21.30
N PRO A 394 18.80 4.00 -22.07
CA PRO A 394 19.40 4.64 -23.22
C PRO A 394 18.37 5.29 -24.16
N GLY A 395 18.72 6.43 -24.75
CA GLY A 395 17.81 7.19 -25.60
C GLY A 395 16.68 7.92 -24.85
N GLY A 396 16.75 8.01 -23.51
CA GLY A 396 15.76 8.71 -22.70
C GLY A 396 14.42 7.96 -22.56
N VAL A 397 14.38 6.65 -22.85
CA VAL A 397 13.18 5.83 -22.73
C VAL A 397 12.84 5.65 -21.25
N GLU A 398 11.71 6.19 -20.81
CA GLU A 398 11.19 5.99 -19.46
C GLU A 398 10.46 4.65 -19.38
N ASN A 399 10.80 3.86 -18.39
CA ASN A 399 10.21 2.56 -18.08
C ASN A 399 9.50 2.68 -16.75
N VAL A 400 8.17 2.56 -16.74
CA VAL A 400 7.36 2.65 -15.53
C VAL A 400 6.75 1.29 -15.24
N VAL A 401 6.90 0.81 -14.01
CA VAL A 401 6.35 -0.46 -13.58
C VAL A 401 5.33 -0.23 -12.46
N LEU A 402 4.26 -1.02 -12.46
CA LEU A 402 3.24 -1.03 -11.41
C LEU A 402 2.69 -2.43 -11.15
N ARG A 403 2.02 -2.58 -10.01
CA ARG A 403 1.17 -3.72 -9.72
C ARG A 403 -0.29 -3.33 -9.97
N GLY A 404 -0.96 -4.05 -10.85
CA GLY A 404 -2.37 -3.82 -11.20
C GLY A 404 -3.35 -4.35 -10.15
N GLY A 405 -4.63 -4.02 -10.31
CA GLY A 405 -5.72 -4.48 -9.45
C GLY A 405 -5.91 -6.00 -9.41
N ASN A 406 -5.50 -6.70 -10.46
CA ASN A 406 -5.49 -8.16 -10.55
C ASN A 406 -4.24 -8.83 -9.94
N GLY A 407 -3.36 -8.06 -9.30
CA GLY A 407 -2.13 -8.55 -8.67
C GLY A 407 -0.95 -8.77 -9.63
N GLN A 408 -1.12 -8.59 -10.94
CA GLN A 408 -0.04 -8.75 -11.90
C GLN A 408 0.85 -7.51 -12.01
N GLY A 409 2.11 -7.72 -12.39
CA GLY A 409 3.01 -6.65 -12.78
C GLY A 409 2.70 -6.14 -14.19
N TYR A 410 2.85 -4.83 -14.41
CA TYR A 410 2.73 -4.18 -15.71
C TYR A 410 3.91 -3.25 -15.95
N LEU A 411 4.36 -3.18 -17.19
CA LEU A 411 5.36 -2.21 -17.64
C LEU A 411 4.73 -1.30 -18.70
N GLY A 412 4.92 0.01 -18.54
CA GLY A 412 4.65 0.99 -19.57
C GLY A 412 5.93 1.69 -19.98
N GLN A 413 6.04 2.08 -21.24
CA GLN A 413 7.19 2.80 -21.78
C GLN A 413 6.77 4.13 -22.37
N ARG A 414 7.57 5.18 -22.10
CA ARG A 414 7.46 6.47 -22.76
C ARG A 414 8.71 6.71 -23.59
N THR A 415 8.49 6.93 -24.88
CA THR A 415 9.53 7.27 -25.86
C THR A 415 9.32 8.69 -26.38
N ALA A 416 10.13 9.13 -27.32
CA ALA A 416 9.90 10.37 -28.06
C ALA A 416 8.55 10.39 -28.80
N ALA A 417 8.02 9.23 -29.20
CA ALA A 417 6.70 9.10 -29.82
C ALA A 417 5.53 9.21 -28.83
N GLY A 418 5.79 9.25 -27.52
CA GLY A 418 4.78 9.37 -26.49
C GLY A 418 4.68 8.15 -25.58
N TRP A 419 3.53 8.01 -24.91
CA TRP A 419 3.23 6.91 -24.00
C TRP A 419 2.67 5.70 -24.74
N GLY A 420 3.31 4.53 -24.59
CA GLY A 420 2.95 3.28 -25.29
C GLY A 420 1.89 2.41 -24.59
N GLY A 421 1.35 2.86 -23.44
CA GLY A 421 0.38 2.07 -22.68
C GLY A 421 1.02 1.02 -21.77
N TRP A 422 0.17 0.20 -21.14
CA TRP A 422 0.57 -0.80 -20.16
C TRP A 422 0.60 -2.21 -20.78
N VAL A 423 1.73 -2.91 -20.61
CA VAL A 423 1.94 -4.28 -21.09
C VAL A 423 2.05 -5.19 -19.88
N PRO A 424 1.26 -6.28 -19.79
CA PRO A 424 1.34 -7.22 -18.68
C PRO A 424 2.67 -7.98 -18.69
N LEU A 425 3.26 -8.13 -17.51
CA LEU A 425 4.48 -8.91 -17.29
C LEU A 425 4.18 -10.35 -16.87
N GLY A 426 2.91 -10.66 -16.57
CA GLY A 426 2.50 -11.88 -15.92
C GLY A 426 2.99 -11.96 -14.47
N GLY A 427 2.74 -13.10 -13.81
CA GLY A 427 3.11 -13.34 -12.42
C GLY A 427 2.20 -12.59 -11.44
N LEU A 428 1.92 -13.23 -10.30
CA LEU A 428 1.20 -12.62 -9.19
C LEU A 428 2.20 -12.06 -8.19
N LEU A 429 2.16 -10.75 -7.98
CA LEU A 429 3.00 -10.05 -7.02
C LEU A 429 2.26 -9.87 -5.69
N ALA A 430 2.97 -9.98 -4.59
CA ALA A 430 2.49 -9.52 -3.29
C ALA A 430 2.11 -8.03 -3.38
N PRO A 431 1.27 -7.49 -2.46
CA PRO A 431 0.88 -6.09 -2.47
C PRO A 431 2.01 -5.15 -2.00
N LEU A 432 3.18 -5.33 -2.59
CA LEU A 432 4.39 -4.54 -2.44
C LEU A 432 4.76 -3.92 -3.79
N ALA A 433 5.37 -2.74 -3.77
CA ALA A 433 5.70 -2.05 -5.01
C ALA A 433 6.80 -2.78 -5.78
N PRO A 434 6.60 -3.06 -7.07
CA PRO A 434 7.64 -3.53 -7.96
C PRO A 434 8.62 -2.40 -8.28
N SER A 435 9.80 -2.75 -8.75
CA SER A 435 10.81 -1.80 -9.19
C SER A 435 11.39 -2.18 -10.55
N VAL A 436 11.99 -1.21 -11.21
CA VAL A 436 12.63 -1.39 -12.51
C VAL A 436 14.00 -0.72 -12.52
N ALA A 437 14.96 -1.36 -13.16
CA ALA A 437 16.26 -0.79 -13.49
C ALA A 437 16.58 -1.04 -14.96
N VAL A 438 17.35 -0.16 -15.57
CA VAL A 438 17.82 -0.30 -16.95
C VAL A 438 19.32 -0.09 -16.97
N THR A 439 20.07 -1.05 -17.52
CA THR A 439 21.51 -0.94 -17.65
C THR A 439 21.92 -0.09 -18.85
N ASN A 440 23.20 0.31 -18.91
CA ASN A 440 23.75 1.05 -20.06
C ASN A 440 23.64 0.24 -21.35
N GLY A 441 23.63 -1.08 -21.29
CA GLY A 441 23.37 -1.98 -22.42
C GLY A 441 21.91 -2.10 -22.83
N GLY A 442 21.00 -1.33 -22.22
CA GLY A 442 19.58 -1.33 -22.55
C GLY A 442 18.78 -2.54 -22.03
N VAL A 443 19.35 -3.37 -21.18
CA VAL A 443 18.63 -4.48 -20.54
C VAL A 443 17.75 -3.94 -19.44
N ILE A 444 16.44 -4.24 -19.52
CA ILE A 444 15.44 -3.85 -18.52
C ILE A 444 15.32 -5.00 -17.52
N THR A 445 15.47 -4.71 -16.23
CA THR A 445 15.22 -5.63 -15.13
C THR A 445 14.04 -5.12 -14.32
N VAL A 446 13.00 -5.93 -14.19
CA VAL A 446 11.86 -5.68 -13.29
C VAL A 446 11.98 -6.65 -12.12
N ALA A 447 11.80 -6.13 -10.91
CA ALA A 447 11.72 -6.94 -9.71
C ALA A 447 10.38 -6.73 -8.99
N GLY A 448 9.90 -7.80 -8.37
CA GLY A 448 8.72 -7.78 -7.51
C GLY A 448 8.82 -8.88 -6.45
N VAL A 449 8.00 -8.77 -5.43
CA VAL A 449 7.91 -9.76 -4.35
C VAL A 449 6.76 -10.70 -4.66
N GLY A 450 7.01 -12.00 -4.65
CA GLY A 450 5.96 -13.01 -4.80
C GLY A 450 5.17 -13.25 -3.51
N ALA A 451 4.10 -14.04 -3.59
CA ALA A 451 3.27 -14.37 -2.42
C ALA A 451 4.05 -15.10 -1.31
N ASN A 452 5.13 -15.81 -1.68
CA ASN A 452 6.06 -16.46 -0.75
C ASN A 452 7.12 -15.51 -0.15
N HIS A 453 6.96 -14.19 -0.36
CA HIS A 453 7.92 -13.16 0.08
C HIS A 453 9.34 -13.26 -0.52
N GLY A 454 9.57 -14.15 -1.46
CA GLY A 454 10.79 -14.15 -2.26
C GLY A 454 10.80 -12.98 -3.25
N MET A 455 11.98 -12.40 -3.48
CA MET A 455 12.15 -11.45 -4.56
C MET A 455 12.31 -12.22 -5.89
N TYR A 456 11.53 -11.82 -6.88
CA TYR A 456 11.59 -12.33 -8.25
C TYR A 456 12.04 -11.23 -9.20
N VAL A 457 12.79 -11.61 -10.22
CA VAL A 457 13.18 -10.72 -11.31
C VAL A 457 12.74 -11.27 -12.65
N LYS A 458 12.41 -10.36 -13.55
CA LYS A 458 12.11 -10.64 -14.95
C LYS A 458 12.88 -9.63 -15.80
N THR A 459 13.52 -10.08 -16.87
CA THR A 459 14.41 -9.24 -17.66
C THR A 459 13.96 -9.19 -19.11
N ARG A 460 14.18 -8.04 -19.76
CA ARG A 460 14.03 -7.86 -21.19
C ARG A 460 15.38 -7.52 -21.76
N SER A 461 15.87 -8.35 -22.69
CA SER A 461 17.14 -8.10 -23.39
C SER A 461 17.08 -6.81 -24.22
N ALA A 462 18.23 -6.26 -24.61
CA ALA A 462 18.30 -5.13 -25.53
C ALA A 462 17.60 -5.42 -26.88
N ALA A 463 17.57 -6.70 -27.30
CA ALA A 463 16.83 -7.15 -28.48
C ALA A 463 15.30 -7.25 -28.26
N GLY A 464 14.80 -6.92 -27.09
CA GLY A 464 13.37 -6.87 -26.79
C GLY A 464 12.75 -8.18 -26.29
N VAL A 465 13.53 -9.23 -26.04
CA VAL A 465 13.05 -10.56 -25.62
C VAL A 465 12.92 -10.62 -24.10
N TRP A 466 11.76 -11.03 -23.58
CA TRP A 466 11.51 -11.23 -22.16
C TRP A 466 11.93 -12.60 -21.68
N SER A 467 12.55 -12.67 -20.49
CA SER A 467 12.75 -13.93 -19.76
C SER A 467 11.47 -14.37 -19.03
N GLY A 468 11.47 -15.55 -18.43
CA GLY A 468 10.56 -15.92 -17.35
C GLY A 468 10.88 -15.15 -16.06
N TRP A 469 9.97 -15.23 -15.05
CA TRP A 469 10.26 -14.78 -13.69
C TRP A 469 11.26 -15.75 -13.03
N ARG A 470 12.29 -15.21 -12.42
CA ARG A 470 13.33 -15.95 -11.71
C ARG A 470 13.34 -15.54 -10.24
N LEU A 471 13.28 -16.53 -9.34
CA LEU A 471 13.41 -16.31 -7.91
C LEU A 471 14.89 -16.03 -7.55
N LEU A 472 15.12 -14.92 -6.84
CA LEU A 472 16.40 -14.59 -6.20
C LEU A 472 16.39 -14.84 -4.69
N GLY A 473 15.26 -15.34 -4.14
CA GLY A 473 15.15 -15.67 -2.72
C GLY A 473 14.91 -14.46 -1.82
N GLY A 474 15.19 -14.63 -0.53
CA GLY A 474 14.96 -13.64 0.51
C GLY A 474 13.60 -13.76 1.19
N SER A 475 13.46 -13.13 2.35
CA SER A 475 12.18 -12.91 3.05
C SER A 475 11.91 -11.41 3.07
N VAL A 476 11.37 -10.91 1.95
CA VAL A 476 11.19 -9.47 1.70
C VAL A 476 9.85 -9.01 2.25
N ASN A 477 9.87 -7.98 3.08
CA ASN A 477 8.70 -7.38 3.70
C ASN A 477 8.57 -5.87 3.44
N SER A 478 9.09 -5.41 2.30
CA SER A 478 8.98 -4.02 1.83
C SER A 478 8.86 -3.97 0.31
N ASP A 479 8.61 -2.77 -0.21
CA ASP A 479 8.88 -2.45 -1.60
C ASP A 479 10.31 -2.82 -1.97
N VAL A 480 10.53 -3.21 -3.22
CA VAL A 480 11.86 -3.43 -3.78
C VAL A 480 12.39 -2.11 -4.35
N ALA A 481 13.67 -1.84 -4.16
CA ALA A 481 14.37 -0.79 -4.89
C ALA A 481 15.44 -1.40 -5.78
N LEU A 482 15.42 -1.07 -7.06
CA LEU A 482 16.44 -1.43 -8.04
C LEU A 482 17.19 -0.19 -8.52
N SER A 483 18.48 -0.35 -8.76
CA SER A 483 19.32 0.61 -9.49
C SER A 483 20.35 -0.16 -10.30
N PRO A 484 20.79 0.35 -11.46
CA PRO A 484 22.04 -0.14 -12.02
C PRO A 484 23.19 0.14 -11.03
N THR A 485 24.28 -0.63 -11.10
CA THR A 485 25.56 -0.29 -10.46
C THR A 485 26.15 0.99 -11.09
N ALA A 486 27.14 1.62 -10.44
CA ALA A 486 27.67 2.90 -10.90
C ALA A 486 28.28 2.85 -12.31
N ASP A 487 28.78 1.70 -12.76
CA ASP A 487 29.24 1.45 -14.13
C ASP A 487 28.10 1.09 -15.10
N GLY A 488 26.86 0.95 -14.60
CA GLY A 488 25.67 0.62 -15.38
C GLY A 488 25.64 -0.80 -15.95
N THR A 489 26.52 -1.71 -15.47
CA THR A 489 26.64 -3.07 -16.06
C THR A 489 25.82 -4.13 -15.32
N ARG A 490 25.66 -3.99 -14.01
CA ARG A 490 24.93 -4.92 -13.14
C ARG A 490 23.76 -4.20 -12.46
N VAL A 491 22.95 -4.93 -11.72
CA VAL A 491 21.81 -4.42 -10.98
C VAL A 491 22.03 -4.66 -9.48
N VAL A 492 21.77 -3.65 -8.68
CA VAL A 492 21.66 -3.75 -7.23
C VAL A 492 20.20 -3.70 -6.83
N ALA A 493 19.80 -4.64 -5.97
CA ALA A 493 18.52 -4.61 -5.30
C ALA A 493 18.71 -4.25 -3.83
N VAL A 494 17.85 -3.40 -3.30
CA VAL A 494 17.79 -3.09 -1.88
C VAL A 494 16.37 -3.37 -1.38
N VAL A 495 16.27 -4.05 -0.25
CA VAL A 495 14.99 -4.45 0.36
C VAL A 495 15.07 -4.34 1.88
N ARG A 496 13.93 -4.42 2.53
CA ARG A 496 13.83 -4.67 3.97
C ARG A 496 13.40 -6.11 4.21
N GLY A 497 14.08 -6.79 5.14
CA GLY A 497 13.73 -8.11 5.64
C GLY A 497 13.88 -8.14 7.16
N GLY A 498 12.87 -8.62 7.91
CA GLY A 498 12.93 -8.69 9.37
C GLY A 498 13.25 -7.36 10.09
N GLY A 499 12.87 -6.21 9.50
CA GLY A 499 13.13 -4.87 10.06
C GLY A 499 14.48 -4.26 9.65
N ASN A 500 15.42 -5.03 9.12
CA ASN A 500 16.73 -4.57 8.66
C ASN A 500 16.79 -4.33 7.16
N GLY A 501 17.73 -3.49 6.71
CA GLY A 501 18.05 -3.33 5.29
C GLY A 501 18.96 -4.45 4.79
N PHE A 502 18.69 -4.91 3.58
CA PHE A 502 19.55 -5.87 2.86
C PHE A 502 19.75 -5.41 1.42
N PHE A 503 20.89 -5.76 0.84
CA PHE A 503 21.14 -5.57 -0.57
C PHE A 503 21.68 -6.84 -1.22
N SER A 504 21.56 -6.91 -2.52
CA SER A 504 22.16 -7.94 -3.37
C SER A 504 22.56 -7.35 -4.70
N VAL A 505 23.57 -7.92 -5.33
CA VAL A 505 24.06 -7.54 -6.67
C VAL A 505 23.96 -8.74 -7.59
N PHE A 506 23.49 -8.51 -8.81
CA PHE A 506 23.34 -9.57 -9.81
C PHE A 506 23.50 -9.03 -11.23
N ASN A 507 23.75 -9.91 -12.18
CA ASN A 507 23.77 -9.55 -13.60
C ASN A 507 22.35 -9.17 -14.07
N PRO A 508 22.20 -8.34 -15.12
CA PRO A 508 20.90 -7.91 -15.60
C PRO A 508 19.95 -9.06 -15.97
N ASP A 509 20.49 -10.22 -16.37
CA ASP A 509 19.72 -11.45 -16.67
C ASP A 509 19.32 -12.24 -15.41
N GLY A 510 19.62 -11.73 -14.22
CA GLY A 510 19.37 -12.36 -12.94
C GLY A 510 20.38 -13.45 -12.55
N THR A 511 21.44 -13.67 -13.33
CA THR A 511 22.56 -14.58 -12.98
C THR A 511 23.60 -13.86 -12.12
N GLY A 512 24.60 -14.59 -11.61
CA GLY A 512 25.68 -13.98 -10.82
C GLY A 512 25.21 -13.32 -9.53
N TRP A 513 24.15 -13.83 -8.93
CA TRP A 513 23.58 -13.31 -7.70
C TRP A 513 24.55 -13.44 -6.52
N SER A 514 24.83 -12.33 -5.82
CA SER A 514 25.78 -12.29 -4.69
C SER A 514 25.21 -12.82 -3.38
N GLY A 515 23.94 -13.20 -3.34
CA GLY A 515 23.22 -13.44 -2.09
C GLY A 515 22.87 -12.13 -1.37
N TRP A 516 22.07 -12.24 -0.30
CA TRP A 516 21.66 -11.10 0.49
C TRP A 516 22.72 -10.73 1.53
N GLN A 517 23.11 -9.45 1.53
CA GLN A 517 24.06 -8.87 2.48
C GLN A 517 23.34 -7.82 3.33
N SER A 518 23.64 -7.78 4.63
CA SER A 518 22.96 -6.88 5.56
C SER A 518 23.48 -5.45 5.45
N LEU A 519 22.56 -4.50 5.37
CA LEU A 519 22.82 -3.08 5.59
C LEU A 519 22.55 -2.67 7.05
N GLY A 520 21.98 -3.56 7.86
CA GLY A 520 21.55 -3.23 9.22
C GLY A 520 20.49 -2.13 9.24
N GLY A 521 20.35 -1.50 10.41
CA GLY A 521 19.38 -0.41 10.65
C GLY A 521 18.01 -0.92 11.09
N SER A 522 17.18 -0.02 11.61
CA SER A 522 15.75 -0.25 11.88
C SER A 522 14.94 0.57 10.90
N LEU A 523 14.47 -0.08 9.82
CA LEU A 523 13.82 0.57 8.72
C LEU A 523 12.30 0.61 8.92
N GLY A 524 11.71 1.81 8.88
CA GLY A 524 10.27 2.04 8.96
C GLY A 524 9.56 2.01 7.59
N SER A 525 10.32 2.10 6.47
CA SER A 525 9.77 2.02 5.12
C SER A 525 10.57 1.06 4.24
N GLY A 526 10.08 0.82 3.02
CA GLY A 526 10.90 0.31 1.93
C GLY A 526 12.02 1.30 1.59
N PRO A 527 13.15 0.82 1.05
CA PRO A 527 14.25 1.66 0.61
C PRO A 527 14.00 2.30 -0.76
N THR A 528 14.80 3.32 -1.08
CA THR A 528 15.12 3.71 -2.46
C THR A 528 16.61 3.72 -2.66
N VAL A 529 17.08 3.49 -3.87
CA VAL A 529 18.50 3.48 -4.21
C VAL A 529 18.75 4.26 -5.49
N THR A 530 19.83 5.02 -5.53
CA THR A 530 20.24 5.81 -6.71
C THR A 530 21.76 5.86 -6.83
N VAL A 531 22.24 6.03 -8.05
CA VAL A 531 23.67 6.26 -8.34
C VAL A 531 24.01 7.73 -8.10
N ASN A 532 25.17 7.97 -7.49
CA ASN A 532 25.77 9.27 -7.29
C ASN A 532 27.24 9.25 -7.72
N GLY A 533 27.52 9.57 -8.97
CA GLY A 533 28.86 9.44 -9.54
C GLY A 533 29.34 7.99 -9.45
N SER A 534 30.45 7.75 -8.74
CA SER A 534 30.98 6.41 -8.50
C SER A 534 30.38 5.71 -7.27
N ALA A 535 29.46 6.35 -6.55
CA ALA A 535 28.83 5.83 -5.33
C ALA A 535 27.39 5.36 -5.58
N LEU A 536 26.86 4.56 -4.64
CA LEU A 536 25.44 4.26 -4.51
C LEU A 536 24.91 4.84 -3.20
N GLU A 537 23.74 5.42 -3.25
CA GLU A 537 23.08 6.02 -2.10
C GLU A 537 21.71 5.34 -1.88
N VAL A 538 21.49 4.91 -0.64
CA VAL A 538 20.24 4.30 -0.19
C VAL A 538 19.54 5.25 0.79
N PHE A 539 18.24 5.48 0.57
CA PHE A 539 17.41 6.30 1.45
C PHE A 539 16.26 5.48 2.00
N VAL A 540 15.94 5.68 3.27
CA VAL A 540 14.85 5.03 3.98
C VAL A 540 14.21 5.99 4.97
N LEU A 541 12.98 5.69 5.37
CA LEU A 541 12.41 6.21 6.60
C LEU A 541 12.83 5.27 7.74
N GLY A 542 13.40 5.79 8.82
CA GLY A 542 13.70 5.05 10.03
C GLY A 542 12.44 4.72 10.84
N GLY A 543 12.57 3.80 11.79
CA GLY A 543 11.51 3.47 12.73
C GLY A 543 11.10 4.63 13.64
N ASP A 544 11.95 5.64 13.78
CA ASP A 544 11.72 6.90 14.53
C ASP A 544 11.03 8.00 13.70
N GLY A 545 10.70 7.71 12.42
CA GLY A 545 10.04 8.65 11.53
C GLY A 545 10.95 9.68 10.86
N ARG A 546 12.27 9.56 10.99
CA ARG A 546 13.26 10.38 10.29
C ARG A 546 13.75 9.70 9.02
N TYR A 547 14.13 10.50 8.01
CA TYR A 547 14.80 9.97 6.83
C TYR A 547 16.28 9.74 7.10
N TYR A 548 16.79 8.64 6.58
CA TYR A 548 18.18 8.24 6.69
C TYR A 548 18.78 7.96 5.33
N GLN A 549 20.08 8.22 5.23
CA GLN A 549 20.91 7.94 4.06
C GLN A 549 22.03 6.98 4.46
N ARG A 550 22.38 6.07 3.55
CA ARG A 550 23.58 5.25 3.62
C ARG A 550 24.25 5.20 2.25
N THR A 551 25.57 5.28 2.21
CA THR A 551 26.34 5.38 0.97
C THR A 551 27.33 4.23 0.87
N ALA A 552 27.39 3.58 -0.31
CA ALA A 552 28.48 2.73 -0.74
C ALA A 552 29.44 3.59 -1.57
N THR A 553 30.68 3.76 -1.13
CA THR A 553 31.66 4.63 -1.80
C THR A 553 32.15 4.04 -3.12
N ASN A 554 32.11 2.71 -3.28
CA ASN A 554 32.34 2.04 -4.55
C ASN A 554 31.02 1.46 -5.08
N GLY A 555 30.31 2.23 -5.89
CA GLY A 555 29.01 1.84 -6.45
C GLY A 555 29.11 0.80 -7.57
N THR A 556 30.27 0.58 -8.17
CA THR A 556 30.48 -0.50 -9.15
C THR A 556 30.61 -1.85 -8.45
N ALA A 557 31.46 -1.96 -7.44
CA ALA A 557 31.59 -3.18 -6.64
C ALA A 557 30.53 -3.33 -5.56
N VAL A 558 29.79 -2.25 -5.28
CA VAL A 558 28.76 -2.13 -4.22
C VAL A 558 29.36 -2.42 -2.83
N THR A 559 30.50 -1.79 -2.56
CA THR A 559 31.27 -1.93 -1.33
C THR A 559 31.57 -0.57 -0.69
N GLY A 560 32.23 -0.59 0.47
CA GLY A 560 32.55 0.65 1.19
C GLY A 560 31.34 1.31 1.82
N TRP A 561 30.42 0.51 2.36
CA TRP A 561 29.22 1.02 3.04
C TRP A 561 29.58 1.78 4.32
N GLY A 562 29.22 3.06 4.37
CA GLY A 562 29.25 3.88 5.59
C GLY A 562 28.18 3.48 6.60
N GLY A 563 28.04 4.27 7.67
CA GLY A 563 26.92 4.15 8.61
C GLY A 563 25.65 4.85 8.10
N TRP A 564 24.49 4.54 8.72
CA TRP A 564 23.27 5.30 8.51
C TRP A 564 23.40 6.72 9.08
N ARG A 565 23.06 7.72 8.30
CA ARG A 565 23.06 9.13 8.70
C ARG A 565 21.63 9.68 8.60
N ALA A 566 21.15 10.30 9.69
CA ALA A 566 19.89 11.02 9.63
C ALA A 566 20.01 12.22 8.68
N LEU A 567 18.98 12.46 7.88
CA LEU A 567 18.86 13.67 7.08
C LEU A 567 18.32 14.80 7.97
N PRO A 568 18.79 16.04 7.77
CA PRO A 568 18.37 17.20 8.54
C PRO A 568 16.90 17.56 8.36
#